data_af174fb6d4cbd600e30352c8963055e4
#
_entry.id   af174fb6d4cbd600e30352c8963055e4
#
_cell.length_a   1.000
_cell.length_b   1.000
_cell.length_c   1.000
_cell.angle_alpha   90.00
_cell.angle_beta   90.00
_cell.angle_gamma   90.00
#
_symmetry.space_group_name_H-M   'P 1'
#
loop_
_entity.id
_entity.type
_entity.pdbx_description
1 polymer ?
#
loop_
_entity_poly.entity_id
_entity_poly.type
_entity_poly.pdbx_seq_one_letter_code
_entity_poly.pdbx_strand_id
1 'polypeptide(L)'
;MESLDLLELSRDLTRQHQPHAWITVISVTSPSSAYVGAQAIVKSDGEIHGWIGGGCVQGAARAAALRCIASAAPQRLRLSNTQDPSESVDVRPMACVSNGEVELFIQPTAVAPRLRIYGSTPIVRIAAWLAREAGFDPLTDDEAADLDALASSSVSSPATTSAPASALAAASPSLLPRPQPTSGAPERETYALIATQGDGDEAALEAALRSCARGVLVVASRRKARRLRAAMELRGISRERIDAMRAPAGPDIGAVTPNEIALAAVAGLVALRRGHAPSPARHAHSTNPVHPKRAKGATQAVTGYVNPVCGAVVDPARALSSLTMGGQTHYFCCQGCRTEFERDPQKYLEIGAHMRQPTRTTRE
;
A
#
# COMPACT_ATOMS: atom_id res chain seq x y z
N MET A 1 -25.68 -17.65 20.26
CA MET A 1 -24.26 -17.45 19.97
C MET A 1 -23.74 -16.52 21.03
N GLU A 2 -22.81 -16.97 21.83
CA GLU A 2 -22.24 -16.20 22.93
C GLU A 2 -21.27 -15.13 22.40
N SER A 3 -20.97 -14.11 23.21
CA SER A 3 -20.04 -13.02 22.79
C SER A 3 -18.65 -13.54 22.39
N LEU A 4 -18.21 -14.67 22.96
CA LEU A 4 -16.97 -15.33 22.60
C LEU A 4 -16.98 -15.86 21.16
N ASP A 5 -18.09 -16.47 20.72
CA ASP A 5 -18.23 -16.98 19.34
C ASP A 5 -18.13 -15.84 18.31
N LEU A 6 -18.69 -14.66 18.65
CA LEU A 6 -18.61 -13.48 17.79
C LEU A 6 -17.17 -12.94 17.68
N LEU A 7 -16.41 -12.94 18.78
CA LEU A 7 -15.00 -12.53 18.76
C LEU A 7 -14.15 -13.47 17.93
N GLU A 8 -14.37 -14.78 18.05
CA GLU A 8 -13.68 -15.78 17.23
C GLU A 8 -14.02 -15.63 15.75
N LEU A 9 -15.30 -15.48 15.43
CA LEU A 9 -15.75 -15.21 14.05
C LEU A 9 -15.10 -13.94 13.48
N SER A 10 -15.10 -12.84 14.23
CA SER A 10 -14.46 -11.59 13.79
C SER A 10 -12.96 -11.75 13.56
N ARG A 11 -12.27 -12.47 14.46
CA ARG A 11 -10.85 -12.77 14.30
C ARG A 11 -10.58 -13.56 13.02
N ASP A 12 -11.40 -14.57 12.75
CA ASP A 12 -11.21 -15.44 11.58
C ASP A 12 -11.55 -14.72 10.27
N LEU A 13 -12.61 -13.90 10.26
CA LEU A 13 -12.93 -13.02 9.13
C LEU A 13 -11.79 -12.01 8.86
N THR A 14 -11.22 -11.44 9.92
CA THR A 14 -10.08 -10.51 9.80
C THR A 14 -8.85 -11.21 9.22
N ARG A 15 -8.52 -12.42 9.68
CA ARG A 15 -7.41 -13.23 9.15
C ARG A 15 -7.62 -13.62 7.68
N GLN A 16 -8.86 -13.87 7.30
CA GLN A 16 -9.25 -14.17 5.91
C GLN A 16 -9.41 -12.91 5.05
N HIS A 17 -9.12 -11.73 5.61
CA HIS A 17 -9.29 -10.44 4.95
C HIS A 17 -10.74 -10.20 4.46
N GLN A 18 -11.73 -10.74 5.16
CA GLN A 18 -13.14 -10.55 4.85
C GLN A 18 -13.70 -9.33 5.59
N PRO A 19 -14.18 -8.30 4.87
CA PRO A 19 -14.81 -7.13 5.49
C PRO A 19 -16.08 -7.55 6.22
N HIS A 20 -16.26 -7.00 7.40
CA HIS A 20 -17.47 -7.23 8.20
C HIS A 20 -17.74 -6.02 9.09
N ALA A 21 -18.92 -5.96 9.68
CA ALA A 21 -19.28 -4.90 10.61
C ALA A 21 -19.80 -5.48 11.93
N TRP A 22 -19.35 -4.89 13.04
CA TRP A 22 -19.90 -5.10 14.35
C TRP A 22 -21.12 -4.20 14.54
N ILE A 23 -22.17 -4.76 15.12
CA ILE A 23 -23.35 -4.02 15.55
C ILE A 23 -23.50 -4.22 17.05
N THR A 24 -23.70 -3.10 17.76
CA THR A 24 -24.02 -3.09 19.19
C THR A 24 -25.30 -2.30 19.42
N VAL A 25 -26.24 -2.85 20.14
CA VAL A 25 -27.43 -2.15 20.59
C VAL A 25 -27.03 -1.23 21.73
N ILE A 26 -27.17 0.08 21.54
CA ILE A 26 -26.76 1.10 22.53
C ILE A 26 -27.90 1.72 23.29
N SER A 27 -29.14 1.69 22.75
CA SER A 27 -30.33 2.16 23.43
C SER A 27 -31.58 1.39 23.00
N VAL A 28 -32.50 1.16 23.90
CA VAL A 28 -33.77 0.48 23.65
C VAL A 28 -34.89 1.15 24.46
N THR A 29 -35.99 1.48 23.77
CA THR A 29 -37.27 1.90 24.42
C THR A 29 -38.31 0.81 24.19
N SER A 30 -38.92 0.32 25.23
CA SER A 30 -39.97 -0.73 25.18
C SER A 30 -41.22 -0.24 24.45
N PRO A 31 -41.97 -1.15 23.79
CA PRO A 31 -41.74 -2.59 23.70
C PRO A 31 -40.73 -2.99 22.57
N SER A 32 -39.71 -3.77 22.89
CA SER A 32 -38.73 -4.27 21.94
C SER A 32 -38.22 -5.63 22.36
N SER A 33 -37.87 -6.49 21.39
CA SER A 33 -37.15 -7.75 21.63
C SER A 33 -35.62 -7.58 21.70
N ALA A 34 -35.12 -6.39 21.39
CA ALA A 34 -33.71 -6.04 21.58
C ALA A 34 -33.43 -5.71 23.04
N TYR A 35 -32.16 -5.82 23.45
CA TYR A 35 -31.68 -5.35 24.75
C TYR A 35 -30.34 -4.63 24.59
N VAL A 36 -30.06 -3.67 25.45
CA VAL A 36 -28.83 -2.89 25.44
C VAL A 36 -27.63 -3.83 25.67
N GLY A 37 -26.60 -3.67 24.84
CA GLY A 37 -25.42 -4.53 24.87
C GLY A 37 -25.52 -5.77 23.98
N ALA A 38 -26.67 -6.05 23.36
CA ALA A 38 -26.79 -7.10 22.36
C ALA A 38 -25.89 -6.82 21.16
N GLN A 39 -25.26 -7.84 20.63
CA GLN A 39 -24.26 -7.74 19.56
C GLN A 39 -24.53 -8.70 18.40
N ALA A 40 -24.12 -8.27 17.22
CA ALA A 40 -24.07 -9.10 16.02
C ALA A 40 -22.93 -8.70 15.10
N ILE A 41 -22.52 -9.63 14.24
CA ILE A 41 -21.61 -9.38 13.12
C ILE A 41 -22.41 -9.54 11.83
N VAL A 42 -22.20 -8.60 10.90
CA VAL A 42 -22.70 -8.68 9.54
C VAL A 42 -21.53 -8.82 8.59
N LYS A 43 -21.53 -9.88 7.79
CA LYS A 43 -20.53 -10.15 6.75
C LYS A 43 -20.81 -9.32 5.49
N SER A 44 -19.86 -9.26 4.58
CA SER A 44 -20.00 -8.53 3.30
C SER A 44 -21.09 -9.11 2.37
N ASP A 45 -21.47 -10.39 2.54
CA ASP A 45 -22.59 -11.03 1.85
C ASP A 45 -23.95 -10.74 2.50
N GLY A 46 -23.97 -10.01 3.63
CA GLY A 46 -25.17 -9.66 4.38
C GLY A 46 -25.62 -10.72 5.39
N GLU A 47 -24.89 -11.81 5.57
CA GLU A 47 -25.18 -12.80 6.63
C GLU A 47 -24.98 -12.17 8.00
N ILE A 48 -25.95 -12.39 8.92
CA ILE A 48 -25.93 -11.87 10.30
C ILE A 48 -25.68 -13.00 11.27
N HIS A 49 -24.67 -12.84 12.11
CA HIS A 49 -24.35 -13.72 13.22
C HIS A 49 -24.55 -12.96 14.55
N GLY A 50 -25.28 -13.54 15.49
CA GLY A 50 -25.65 -12.92 16.75
C GLY A 50 -27.12 -12.49 16.81
N TRP A 51 -27.47 -11.70 17.82
CA TRP A 51 -28.86 -11.27 18.07
C TRP A 51 -28.90 -9.80 18.46
N ILE A 52 -29.70 -9.01 17.73
CA ILE A 52 -29.87 -7.55 17.96
C ILE A 52 -31.35 -7.14 17.95
N GLY A 53 -32.27 -8.09 17.99
CA GLY A 53 -33.70 -7.87 17.93
C GLY A 53 -34.41 -8.65 16.82
N GLY A 54 -35.70 -8.39 16.64
CA GLY A 54 -36.56 -9.08 15.65
C GLY A 54 -36.24 -8.70 14.20
N GLY A 55 -36.96 -9.31 13.26
CA GLY A 55 -36.70 -9.23 11.81
C GLY A 55 -36.68 -7.80 11.25
N CYS A 56 -37.49 -6.88 11.77
CA CYS A 56 -37.50 -5.48 11.36
C CYS A 56 -36.17 -4.77 11.69
N VAL A 57 -35.63 -5.03 12.89
CA VAL A 57 -34.32 -4.50 13.32
C VAL A 57 -33.22 -5.11 12.49
N GLN A 58 -33.23 -6.43 12.29
CA GLN A 58 -32.21 -7.14 11.52
C GLN A 58 -32.14 -6.68 10.06
N GLY A 59 -33.28 -6.44 9.40
CA GLY A 59 -33.30 -5.95 8.01
C GLY A 59 -32.67 -4.57 7.85
N ALA A 60 -33.04 -3.63 8.71
CA ALA A 60 -32.48 -2.28 8.68
C ALA A 60 -30.98 -2.28 9.08
N ALA A 61 -30.63 -3.05 10.09
CA ALA A 61 -29.24 -3.19 10.56
C ALA A 61 -28.34 -3.80 9.49
N ARG A 62 -28.80 -4.83 8.75
CA ARG A 62 -28.08 -5.43 7.62
C ARG A 62 -27.78 -4.39 6.55
N ALA A 63 -28.79 -3.63 6.11
CA ALA A 63 -28.61 -2.62 5.09
C ALA A 63 -27.64 -1.51 5.53
N ALA A 64 -27.71 -1.07 6.79
CA ALA A 64 -26.79 -0.09 7.35
C ALA A 64 -25.37 -0.64 7.50
N ALA A 65 -25.21 -1.89 7.91
CA ALA A 65 -23.91 -2.55 8.03
C ALA A 65 -23.20 -2.70 6.67
N LEU A 66 -23.91 -3.05 5.62
CA LEU A 66 -23.34 -3.12 4.26
C LEU A 66 -22.87 -1.75 3.78
N ARG A 67 -23.63 -0.68 4.04
CA ARG A 67 -23.18 0.71 3.75
C ARG A 67 -21.96 1.09 4.58
N CYS A 68 -21.94 0.71 5.85
CA CYS A 68 -20.83 0.95 6.76
C CYS A 68 -19.55 0.26 6.30
N ILE A 69 -19.65 -1.00 5.85
CA ILE A 69 -18.53 -1.76 5.26
C ILE A 69 -18.02 -1.06 3.98
N ALA A 70 -18.92 -0.65 3.09
CA ALA A 70 -18.56 -0.01 1.83
C ALA A 70 -17.90 1.37 2.02
N SER A 71 -18.36 2.15 3.02
CA SER A 71 -17.81 3.48 3.32
C SER A 71 -16.59 3.45 4.23
N ALA A 72 -16.31 2.30 4.87
CA ALA A 72 -15.30 2.14 5.93
C ALA A 72 -15.44 3.17 7.07
N ALA A 73 -16.65 3.65 7.31
CA ALA A 73 -16.96 4.67 8.34
C ALA A 73 -18.01 4.13 9.32
N PRO A 74 -17.84 4.34 10.64
CA PRO A 74 -18.83 3.94 11.63
C PRO A 74 -20.13 4.74 11.45
N GLN A 75 -21.25 4.14 11.79
CA GLN A 75 -22.57 4.73 11.67
C GLN A 75 -23.40 4.49 12.94
N ARG A 76 -24.29 5.44 13.23
CA ARG A 76 -25.37 5.26 14.20
C ARG A 76 -26.67 5.12 13.42
N LEU A 77 -27.47 4.12 13.77
CA LEU A 77 -28.79 3.88 13.19
C LEU A 77 -29.82 3.88 14.31
N ARG A 78 -30.81 4.76 14.22
CA ARG A 78 -31.99 4.79 15.12
C ARG A 78 -33.21 4.30 14.37
N LEU A 79 -33.86 3.31 14.92
CA LEU A 79 -35.14 2.79 14.44
C LEU A 79 -36.23 3.35 15.36
N SER A 80 -37.00 4.28 14.84
CA SER A 80 -38.03 4.99 15.59
C SER A 80 -39.15 5.46 14.65
N ASN A 81 -40.37 5.48 15.14
CA ASN A 81 -41.50 6.07 14.43
C ASN A 81 -41.64 7.57 14.73
N THR A 82 -40.85 8.12 15.65
CA THR A 82 -40.74 9.55 15.92
C THR A 82 -39.52 10.11 15.22
N GLN A 83 -39.73 11.14 14.38
CA GLN A 83 -38.63 11.85 13.73
C GLN A 83 -38.25 13.06 14.60
N ASP A 84 -36.98 13.09 15.05
CA ASP A 84 -36.39 14.32 15.61
C ASP A 84 -35.43 14.87 14.56
N PRO A 85 -35.73 16.00 13.91
CA PRO A 85 -34.87 16.55 12.85
C PRO A 85 -33.56 17.17 13.35
N SER A 86 -33.32 17.21 14.66
CA SER A 86 -32.16 17.88 15.27
C SER A 86 -30.92 16.95 15.40
N GLU A 87 -31.03 15.65 15.19
CA GLU A 87 -29.94 14.71 15.39
C GLU A 87 -29.28 14.26 14.05
N SER A 88 -27.96 14.25 14.03
CA SER A 88 -27.15 13.73 12.92
C SER A 88 -27.08 12.19 12.88
N VAL A 89 -28.19 11.51 13.06
CA VAL A 89 -28.35 10.06 13.11
C VAL A 89 -29.18 9.60 11.92
N ASP A 90 -28.82 8.48 11.29
CA ASP A 90 -29.68 7.85 10.24
C ASP A 90 -30.93 7.28 10.93
N VAL A 91 -32.03 8.06 10.92
CA VAL A 91 -33.31 7.64 11.51
C VAL A 91 -34.12 6.91 10.45
N ARG A 92 -34.52 5.68 10.74
CA ARG A 92 -35.39 4.87 9.88
C ARG A 92 -36.67 4.50 10.60
N PRO A 93 -37.79 4.46 9.87
CA PRO A 93 -39.04 4.03 10.46
C PRO A 93 -38.96 2.58 10.88
N MET A 94 -39.49 2.28 12.08
CA MET A 94 -39.63 0.90 12.52
C MET A 94 -40.85 0.30 11.84
N ALA A 95 -40.63 -0.68 10.97
CA ALA A 95 -41.70 -1.34 10.19
C ALA A 95 -42.61 -2.24 11.03
N CYS A 96 -42.41 -2.29 12.34
CA CYS A 96 -43.23 -3.09 13.28
C CYS A 96 -44.38 -2.27 13.89
N VAL A 97 -45.46 -2.98 14.24
CA VAL A 97 -46.61 -2.43 15.00
C VAL A 97 -46.21 -2.06 16.44
N SER A 98 -45.09 -2.52 16.95
CA SER A 98 -44.53 -2.15 18.25
C SER A 98 -43.92 -0.76 18.19
N ASN A 99 -44.42 0.19 18.97
CA ASN A 99 -43.93 1.57 19.09
C ASN A 99 -42.60 1.67 19.89
N GLY A 100 -41.77 0.63 19.92
CA GLY A 100 -40.47 0.68 20.58
C GLY A 100 -39.42 1.37 19.72
N GLU A 101 -38.35 1.81 20.37
CA GLU A 101 -37.19 2.39 19.67
C GLU A 101 -35.94 1.55 19.93
N VAL A 102 -35.06 1.47 18.93
CA VAL A 102 -33.77 0.79 19.04
C VAL A 102 -32.70 1.65 18.38
N GLU A 103 -31.64 1.91 19.12
CA GLU A 103 -30.45 2.57 18.57
C GLU A 103 -29.30 1.63 18.52
N LEU A 104 -28.63 1.61 17.34
CA LEU A 104 -27.53 0.73 17.00
C LEU A 104 -26.29 1.55 16.71
N PHE A 105 -25.16 1.11 17.24
CA PHE A 105 -23.83 1.53 16.77
C PHE A 105 -23.27 0.45 15.87
N ILE A 106 -22.86 0.86 14.66
CA ILE A 106 -22.36 -0.03 13.61
C ILE A 106 -20.93 0.38 13.29
N GLN A 107 -19.99 -0.53 13.52
CA GLN A 107 -18.57 -0.29 13.34
C GLN A 107 -18.01 -1.25 12.29
N PRO A 108 -17.43 -0.73 11.17
CA PRO A 108 -16.80 -1.60 10.18
C PRO A 108 -15.46 -2.10 10.71
N THR A 109 -15.19 -3.39 10.48
CA THR A 109 -13.85 -3.93 10.62
C THR A 109 -13.18 -3.82 9.25
N ALA A 110 -12.35 -2.79 9.11
CA ALA A 110 -11.66 -2.53 7.87
C ALA A 110 -10.61 -3.61 7.61
N VAL A 111 -10.59 -4.14 6.40
CA VAL A 111 -9.48 -4.96 5.93
C VAL A 111 -8.30 -4.04 5.63
N ALA A 112 -7.16 -4.35 6.20
CA ALA A 112 -5.94 -3.59 5.92
C ALA A 112 -5.64 -3.61 4.41
N PRO A 113 -5.39 -2.46 3.77
CA PRO A 113 -5.02 -2.43 2.37
C PRO A 113 -3.71 -3.16 2.15
N ARG A 114 -3.61 -3.89 1.05
CA ARG A 114 -2.37 -4.60 0.69
C ARG A 114 -1.33 -3.61 0.21
N LEU A 115 -0.09 -3.76 0.67
CA LEU A 115 1.05 -3.00 0.19
C LEU A 115 2.09 -3.96 -0.37
N ARG A 116 2.25 -4.00 -1.70
CA ARG A 116 3.36 -4.73 -2.31
C ARG A 116 4.61 -3.87 -2.28
N ILE A 117 5.70 -4.39 -1.70
CA ILE A 117 6.99 -3.69 -1.61
C ILE A 117 8.00 -4.45 -2.44
N TYR A 118 8.53 -3.79 -3.47
CA TYR A 118 9.51 -4.34 -4.39
C TYR A 118 10.92 -3.95 -3.97
N GLY A 119 11.83 -4.94 -3.97
CA GLY A 119 13.24 -4.79 -3.65
C GLY A 119 13.67 -5.52 -2.38
N SER A 120 14.99 -5.55 -2.13
CA SER A 120 15.63 -6.22 -0.98
C SER A 120 16.49 -5.28 -0.13
N THR A 121 16.26 -3.96 -0.22
CA THR A 121 17.06 -2.95 0.45
C THR A 121 16.72 -2.80 1.94
N PRO A 122 17.60 -2.21 2.77
CA PRO A 122 17.23 -1.88 4.15
C PRO A 122 15.97 -1.04 4.27
N ILE A 123 15.67 -0.19 3.26
CA ILE A 123 14.46 0.62 3.19
C ILE A 123 13.22 -0.27 3.16
N VAL A 124 13.24 -1.38 2.43
CA VAL A 124 12.10 -2.33 2.31
C VAL A 124 11.69 -2.88 3.66
N ARG A 125 12.66 -3.38 4.44
CA ARG A 125 12.40 -3.96 5.77
C ARG A 125 11.79 -2.93 6.73
N ILE A 126 12.34 -1.72 6.74
CA ILE A 126 11.87 -0.64 7.62
C ILE A 126 10.49 -0.14 7.15
N ALA A 127 10.31 0.03 5.84
CA ALA A 127 9.02 0.44 5.27
C ALA A 127 7.93 -0.60 5.53
N ALA A 128 8.24 -1.90 5.44
CA ALA A 128 7.30 -2.97 5.76
C ALA A 128 6.86 -2.92 7.23
N TRP A 129 7.82 -2.74 8.15
CA TRP A 129 7.50 -2.60 9.57
C TRP A 129 6.63 -1.36 9.84
N LEU A 130 7.05 -0.18 9.38
CA LEU A 130 6.29 1.07 9.55
C LEU A 130 4.90 1.02 8.90
N ALA A 131 4.80 0.39 7.72
CA ALA A 131 3.52 0.26 7.03
C ALA A 131 2.54 -0.64 7.81
N ARG A 132 3.03 -1.71 8.45
CA ARG A 132 2.21 -2.57 9.31
C ARG A 132 1.65 -1.79 10.49
N GLU A 133 2.46 -1.00 11.17
CA GLU A 133 2.03 -0.11 12.26
C GLU A 133 1.06 0.98 11.76
N ALA A 134 1.19 1.42 10.50
CA ALA A 134 0.27 2.36 9.86
C ALA A 134 -1.03 1.70 9.33
N GLY A 135 -1.24 0.42 9.59
CA GLY A 135 -2.45 -0.31 9.24
C GLY A 135 -2.53 -0.74 7.77
N PHE A 136 -1.39 -1.00 7.13
CA PHE A 136 -1.28 -1.72 5.87
C PHE A 136 -0.91 -3.18 6.12
N ASP A 137 -1.16 -4.03 5.11
CA ASP A 137 -0.68 -5.41 5.08
C ASP A 137 0.46 -5.49 4.04
N PRO A 138 1.73 -5.31 4.48
CA PRO A 138 2.87 -5.34 3.59
C PRO A 138 3.18 -6.77 3.14
N LEU A 139 3.54 -6.91 1.86
CA LEU A 139 4.05 -8.12 1.22
C LEU A 139 5.34 -7.75 0.49
N THR A 140 6.47 -8.24 0.96
CA THR A 140 7.78 -8.04 0.34
C THR A 140 8.04 -9.10 -0.74
N ASP A 141 9.05 -8.88 -1.60
CA ASP A 141 9.41 -9.85 -2.63
C ASP A 141 9.88 -11.20 -2.01
N ASP A 142 10.57 -11.16 -0.89
CA ASP A 142 10.99 -12.37 -0.16
C ASP A 142 9.78 -13.16 0.35
N GLU A 143 8.81 -12.50 0.99
CA GLU A 143 7.57 -13.13 1.46
C GLU A 143 6.68 -13.60 0.31
N ALA A 144 6.68 -12.91 -0.83
CA ALA A 144 5.94 -13.32 -2.02
C ALA A 144 6.53 -14.60 -2.63
N ALA A 145 7.84 -14.71 -2.69
CA ALA A 145 8.53 -15.91 -3.18
C ALA A 145 8.23 -17.14 -2.31
N ASP A 146 8.19 -16.97 -0.97
CA ASP A 146 7.84 -18.03 -0.03
C ASP A 146 6.38 -18.51 -0.23
N LEU A 147 5.45 -17.58 -0.46
CA LEU A 147 4.04 -17.92 -0.73
C LEU A 147 3.88 -18.67 -2.06
N ASP A 148 4.59 -18.26 -3.11
CA ASP A 148 4.57 -18.93 -4.42
C ASP A 148 5.20 -20.34 -4.33
N ALA A 149 6.26 -20.52 -3.53
CA ALA A 149 6.88 -21.80 -3.27
C ALA A 149 5.93 -22.77 -2.52
N LEU A 150 5.20 -22.26 -1.52
CA LEU A 150 4.19 -23.03 -0.79
C LEU A 150 2.99 -23.41 -1.68
N ALA A 151 2.54 -22.52 -2.54
CA ALA A 151 1.46 -22.78 -3.48
C ALA A 151 1.87 -23.85 -4.51
N SER A 152 3.12 -23.81 -4.96
CA SER A 152 3.66 -24.77 -5.92
C SER A 152 3.90 -26.16 -5.32
N SER A 153 4.26 -26.23 -4.03
CA SER A 153 4.49 -27.51 -3.32
C SER A 153 3.18 -28.26 -3.01
N SER A 154 2.04 -27.57 -2.97
CA SER A 154 0.73 -28.21 -2.73
C SER A 154 0.16 -28.96 -3.94
N VAL A 155 0.80 -28.88 -5.11
CA VAL A 155 0.35 -29.54 -6.36
C VAL A 155 1.09 -30.87 -6.62
N SER A 156 2.11 -31.20 -5.84
CA SER A 156 2.84 -32.48 -5.99
C SER A 156 2.21 -33.59 -5.17
N SER A 157 1.11 -34.18 -5.65
CA SER A 157 0.68 -35.49 -5.22
C SER A 157 1.66 -36.55 -5.77
N PRO A 158 2.22 -37.44 -4.95
CA PRO A 158 3.00 -38.56 -5.48
C PRO A 158 2.09 -39.55 -6.20
N ALA A 159 2.41 -39.78 -7.46
CA ALA A 159 1.75 -40.82 -8.25
C ALA A 159 2.10 -42.22 -7.74
N THR A 160 1.06 -42.93 -7.36
CA THR A 160 0.74 -44.31 -7.70
C THR A 160 1.79 -45.43 -7.57
N THR A 161 1.58 -46.31 -6.65
CA THR A 161 1.95 -47.72 -6.84
C THR A 161 0.67 -48.57 -6.87
N SER A 162 0.53 -49.37 -7.92
CA SER A 162 -0.58 -50.23 -8.24
C SER A 162 -0.70 -51.48 -7.34
N ALA A 163 -1.92 -51.81 -6.90
CA ALA A 163 -2.36 -53.16 -6.60
C ALA A 163 -3.90 -53.25 -6.54
N PRO A 164 -4.52 -54.47 -6.69
CA PRO A 164 -5.73 -54.63 -7.48
C PRO A 164 -7.05 -54.62 -6.69
N ALA A 165 -8.13 -54.56 -7.47
CA ALA A 165 -9.51 -54.45 -7.08
C ALA A 165 -10.01 -55.51 -6.10
N SER A 166 -10.79 -55.09 -5.11
CA SER A 166 -12.03 -55.78 -4.71
C SER A 166 -12.96 -54.81 -3.96
N ALA A 167 -14.21 -54.92 -4.34
CA ALA A 167 -15.40 -54.18 -3.98
C ALA A 167 -15.56 -53.74 -2.53
N LEU A 168 -16.01 -52.47 -2.34
CA LEU A 168 -17.21 -52.15 -1.53
C LEU A 168 -17.54 -50.67 -1.74
N ALA A 169 -18.75 -50.39 -2.21
CA ALA A 169 -19.31 -49.08 -2.37
C ALA A 169 -19.42 -48.37 -1.01
N ALA A 170 -18.76 -47.22 -0.87
CA ALA A 170 -19.06 -46.23 0.16
C ALA A 170 -18.80 -44.83 -0.39
N ALA A 171 -19.77 -43.99 -0.20
CA ALA A 171 -19.95 -42.65 -0.66
C ALA A 171 -18.64 -41.81 -0.74
N SER A 172 -18.35 -41.27 -1.92
CA SER A 172 -17.38 -40.24 -2.14
C SER A 172 -17.77 -38.98 -1.33
N PRO A 173 -16.86 -38.40 -0.53
CA PRO A 173 -17.09 -37.03 -0.06
C PRO A 173 -17.00 -36.11 -1.26
N SER A 174 -18.11 -35.44 -1.57
CA SER A 174 -18.20 -34.35 -2.53
C SER A 174 -17.04 -33.40 -2.30
N LEU A 175 -16.16 -33.27 -3.30
CA LEU A 175 -15.28 -32.16 -3.45
C LEU A 175 -16.18 -30.92 -3.60
N LEU A 176 -16.39 -30.22 -2.49
CA LEU A 176 -17.04 -28.90 -2.50
C LEU A 176 -16.23 -28.02 -3.45
N PRO A 177 -16.89 -27.45 -4.45
CA PRO A 177 -16.21 -26.50 -5.34
C PRO A 177 -15.65 -25.37 -4.47
N ARG A 178 -14.38 -25.04 -4.69
CA ARG A 178 -13.73 -23.87 -4.11
C ARG A 178 -14.67 -22.69 -4.30
N PRO A 179 -15.06 -21.95 -3.24
CA PRO A 179 -15.96 -20.83 -3.39
C PRO A 179 -15.32 -19.84 -4.37
N GLN A 180 -15.96 -19.67 -5.50
CA GLN A 180 -15.61 -18.60 -6.43
C GLN A 180 -15.86 -17.29 -5.70
N PRO A 181 -15.00 -16.24 -5.89
CA PRO A 181 -15.25 -14.95 -5.27
C PRO A 181 -16.62 -14.48 -5.74
N THR A 182 -17.55 -14.36 -4.80
CA THR A 182 -18.87 -13.81 -5.05
C THR A 182 -18.68 -12.39 -5.58
N SER A 183 -19.18 -12.14 -6.80
CA SER A 183 -19.17 -10.83 -7.44
C SER A 183 -19.93 -9.84 -6.55
N GLY A 184 -19.20 -9.03 -5.76
CA GLY A 184 -19.80 -8.04 -4.86
C GLY A 184 -18.98 -7.74 -3.59
N ALA A 185 -17.98 -8.53 -3.22
CA ALA A 185 -17.07 -8.14 -2.15
C ALA A 185 -16.22 -6.94 -2.63
N PRO A 186 -16.10 -5.86 -1.84
CA PRO A 186 -15.25 -4.75 -2.20
C PRO A 186 -13.82 -5.25 -2.43
N GLU A 187 -13.29 -4.98 -3.63
CA GLU A 187 -11.94 -5.41 -4.01
C GLU A 187 -10.96 -4.76 -3.02
N ARG A 188 -10.07 -5.57 -2.46
CA ARG A 188 -9.10 -5.12 -1.47
C ARG A 188 -8.18 -4.07 -2.08
N GLU A 189 -8.15 -2.87 -1.50
CA GLU A 189 -7.26 -1.80 -1.95
C GLU A 189 -5.80 -2.29 -1.92
N THR A 190 -5.11 -2.11 -3.04
CA THR A 190 -3.71 -2.49 -3.20
C THR A 190 -2.87 -1.26 -3.53
N TYR A 191 -1.72 -1.14 -2.87
CA TYR A 191 -0.72 -0.12 -3.10
C TYR A 191 0.62 -0.78 -3.44
N ALA A 192 1.50 -0.04 -4.11
CA ALA A 192 2.84 -0.51 -4.43
C ALA A 192 3.89 0.51 -3.98
N LEU A 193 5.00 0.01 -3.42
CA LEU A 193 6.20 0.78 -3.09
C LEU A 193 7.40 0.13 -3.78
N ILE A 194 8.06 0.87 -4.65
CA ILE A 194 9.28 0.44 -5.32
C ILE A 194 10.48 1.04 -4.57
N ALA A 195 11.29 0.18 -3.95
CA ALA A 195 12.49 0.55 -3.20
C ALA A 195 13.70 -0.30 -3.61
N THR A 196 13.81 -0.57 -4.90
CA THR A 196 14.94 -1.22 -5.56
C THR A 196 16.11 -0.24 -5.71
N GLN A 197 17.37 -0.69 -5.60
CA GLN A 197 18.56 0.18 -5.73
C GLN A 197 19.11 0.24 -7.15
N GLY A 198 18.27 0.20 -8.18
CA GLY A 198 18.68 0.29 -9.56
C GLY A 198 18.43 -0.98 -10.36
N ASP A 199 18.75 -2.13 -9.84
CA ASP A 199 18.44 -3.41 -10.45
C ASP A 199 16.95 -3.72 -10.32
N GLY A 200 16.29 -3.87 -11.49
CA GLY A 200 14.87 -4.22 -11.53
C GLY A 200 13.89 -3.07 -11.34
N ASP A 201 14.32 -1.82 -11.16
CA ASP A 201 13.42 -0.66 -11.01
C ASP A 201 12.33 -0.61 -12.09
N GLU A 202 12.73 -0.79 -13.36
CA GLU A 202 11.80 -0.70 -14.49
C GLU A 202 10.82 -1.86 -14.51
N ALA A 203 11.28 -3.08 -14.23
CA ALA A 203 10.43 -4.26 -14.20
C ALA A 203 9.43 -4.21 -13.03
N ALA A 204 9.91 -3.84 -11.84
CA ALA A 204 9.07 -3.67 -10.66
C ALA A 204 8.02 -2.56 -10.87
N LEU A 205 8.44 -1.43 -11.45
CA LEU A 205 7.54 -0.32 -11.75
C LEU A 205 6.50 -0.70 -12.78
N GLU A 206 6.90 -1.38 -13.86
CA GLU A 206 5.98 -1.88 -14.89
C GLU A 206 4.96 -2.84 -14.29
N ALA A 207 5.40 -3.83 -13.50
CA ALA A 207 4.51 -4.76 -12.81
C ALA A 207 3.51 -4.04 -11.89
N ALA A 208 3.99 -3.06 -11.11
CA ALA A 208 3.14 -2.26 -10.24
C ALA A 208 2.13 -1.41 -11.01
N LEU A 209 2.56 -0.76 -12.11
CA LEU A 209 1.67 0.07 -12.94
C LEU A 209 0.67 -0.76 -13.77
N ARG A 210 0.99 -2.02 -14.12
CA ARG A 210 0.05 -2.93 -14.79
C ARG A 210 -0.93 -3.60 -13.83
N SER A 211 -0.60 -3.65 -12.54
CA SER A 211 -1.49 -4.19 -11.52
C SER A 211 -2.69 -3.26 -11.24
N CYS A 212 -3.68 -3.76 -10.48
CA CYS A 212 -4.80 -2.97 -9.98
C CYS A 212 -4.42 -2.03 -8.83
N ALA A 213 -3.14 -1.69 -8.67
CA ALA A 213 -2.70 -0.83 -7.57
C ALA A 213 -3.34 0.55 -7.64
N ARG A 214 -3.97 0.97 -6.54
CA ARG A 214 -4.61 2.29 -6.38
C ARG A 214 -3.58 3.42 -6.34
N GLY A 215 -2.34 3.09 -6.01
CA GLY A 215 -1.25 4.04 -6.02
C GLY A 215 0.12 3.38 -5.99
N VAL A 216 1.04 3.98 -6.72
CA VAL A 216 2.42 3.52 -6.87
C VAL A 216 3.38 4.60 -6.39
N LEU A 217 4.21 4.28 -5.40
CA LEU A 217 5.27 5.15 -4.89
C LEU A 217 6.63 4.57 -5.27
N VAL A 218 7.56 5.45 -5.63
CA VAL A 218 8.91 5.05 -6.03
C VAL A 218 9.95 5.80 -5.22
N VAL A 219 10.81 5.08 -4.53
CA VAL A 219 11.99 5.64 -3.84
C VAL A 219 13.04 5.98 -4.90
N ALA A 220 12.98 7.17 -5.41
CA ALA A 220 13.86 7.65 -6.47
C ALA A 220 14.06 9.16 -6.36
N SER A 221 15.24 9.65 -6.78
CA SER A 221 15.46 11.07 -6.98
C SER A 221 14.55 11.60 -8.11
N ARG A 222 14.29 12.92 -8.11
CA ARG A 222 13.52 13.57 -9.19
C ARG A 222 14.06 13.28 -10.59
N ARG A 223 15.39 13.18 -10.74
CA ARG A 223 16.03 12.85 -12.01
C ARG A 223 15.74 11.40 -12.42
N LYS A 224 15.90 10.43 -11.49
CA LYS A 224 15.59 9.02 -11.73
C LYS A 224 14.11 8.83 -12.04
N ALA A 225 13.22 9.52 -11.33
CA ALA A 225 11.78 9.49 -11.56
C ALA A 225 11.39 9.91 -12.99
N ARG A 226 12.06 10.96 -13.55
CA ARG A 226 11.84 11.37 -14.94
C ARG A 226 12.25 10.30 -15.94
N ARG A 227 13.41 9.63 -15.72
CA ARG A 227 13.87 8.54 -16.58
C ARG A 227 12.91 7.36 -16.53
N LEU A 228 12.45 6.98 -15.34
CA LEU A 228 11.50 5.88 -15.17
C LEU A 228 10.17 6.17 -15.86
N ARG A 229 9.65 7.40 -15.77
CA ARG A 229 8.44 7.80 -16.51
C ARG A 229 8.60 7.62 -18.01
N ALA A 230 9.69 8.13 -18.58
CA ALA A 230 9.98 7.97 -20.00
C ALA A 230 10.13 6.49 -20.42
N ALA A 231 10.77 5.67 -19.59
CA ALA A 231 10.87 4.23 -19.84
C ALA A 231 9.49 3.54 -19.83
N MET A 232 8.58 3.95 -18.94
CA MET A 232 7.21 3.40 -18.89
C MET A 232 6.37 3.81 -20.10
N GLU A 233 6.53 5.03 -20.60
CA GLU A 233 5.91 5.49 -21.86
C GLU A 233 6.33 4.59 -23.03
N LEU A 234 7.61 4.29 -23.16
CA LEU A 234 8.15 3.39 -24.20
C LEU A 234 7.64 1.94 -24.08
N ARG A 235 7.25 1.52 -22.86
CA ARG A 235 6.67 0.18 -22.60
C ARG A 235 5.14 0.16 -22.76
N GLY A 236 4.54 1.24 -23.24
CA GLY A 236 3.11 1.32 -23.52
C GLY A 236 2.21 1.43 -22.29
N ILE A 237 2.76 1.86 -21.15
CA ILE A 237 1.94 2.19 -19.97
C ILE A 237 1.17 3.49 -20.25
N SER A 238 -0.12 3.51 -19.91
CA SER A 238 -0.95 4.68 -20.12
C SER A 238 -0.44 5.89 -19.34
N ARG A 239 -0.54 7.07 -19.95
CA ARG A 239 -0.07 8.33 -19.35
C ARG A 239 -0.75 8.61 -18.00
N GLU A 240 -2.03 8.28 -17.89
CA GLU A 240 -2.79 8.44 -16.66
C GLU A 240 -2.15 7.67 -15.49
N ARG A 241 -1.73 6.41 -15.72
CA ARG A 241 -1.05 5.60 -14.71
C ARG A 241 0.35 6.12 -14.38
N ILE A 242 1.08 6.60 -15.39
CA ILE A 242 2.40 7.19 -15.21
C ILE A 242 2.31 8.49 -14.39
N ASP A 243 1.31 9.33 -14.65
CA ASP A 243 1.10 10.59 -13.95
C ASP A 243 0.62 10.35 -12.49
N ALA A 244 -0.11 9.28 -12.24
CA ALA A 244 -0.50 8.86 -10.89
C ALA A 244 0.68 8.33 -10.04
N MET A 245 1.81 7.98 -10.66
CA MET A 245 3.02 7.55 -9.96
C MET A 245 3.61 8.68 -9.13
N ARG A 246 3.87 8.44 -7.84
CA ARG A 246 4.51 9.38 -6.92
C ARG A 246 5.99 9.08 -6.76
N ALA A 247 6.83 9.98 -7.23
CA ALA A 247 8.29 9.92 -7.06
C ALA A 247 8.88 11.33 -7.03
N PRO A 248 9.66 11.67 -6.00
CA PRO A 248 10.08 10.83 -4.86
C PRO A 248 8.92 10.30 -4.02
N ALA A 249 9.11 9.16 -3.35
CA ALA A 249 8.13 8.57 -2.46
C ALA A 249 7.97 9.42 -1.19
N GLY A 250 6.77 9.95 -0.98
CA GLY A 250 6.43 10.72 0.21
C GLY A 250 6.84 12.20 0.20
N PRO A 251 6.59 12.90 1.31
CA PRO A 251 6.95 14.31 1.50
C PRO A 251 8.47 14.49 1.60
N ASP A 252 8.92 15.68 1.22
CA ASP A 252 10.31 16.08 1.39
C ASP A 252 10.55 16.50 2.85
N ILE A 253 11.15 15.61 3.61
CA ILE A 253 11.50 15.80 5.03
C ILE A 253 13.02 15.99 5.22
N GLY A 254 13.76 16.15 4.13
CA GLY A 254 15.23 16.19 4.18
C GLY A 254 15.85 14.82 4.50
N ALA A 255 15.18 13.71 4.21
CA ALA A 255 15.63 12.36 4.53
C ALA A 255 16.98 12.02 3.87
N VAL A 256 17.90 11.50 4.68
CA VAL A 256 19.26 11.11 4.28
C VAL A 256 19.49 9.62 4.51
N THR A 257 19.06 9.11 5.65
CA THR A 257 19.26 7.71 6.05
C THR A 257 18.18 6.79 5.48
N PRO A 258 18.44 5.48 5.31
CA PRO A 258 17.41 4.52 4.90
C PRO A 258 16.15 4.56 5.77
N ASN A 259 16.30 4.79 7.09
CA ASN A 259 15.19 4.86 8.02
C ASN A 259 14.30 6.08 7.75
N GLU A 260 14.90 7.24 7.51
CA GLU A 260 14.19 8.48 7.21
C GLU A 260 13.50 8.40 5.84
N ILE A 261 14.16 7.78 4.85
CA ILE A 261 13.58 7.55 3.52
C ILE A 261 12.37 6.62 3.62
N ALA A 262 12.46 5.54 4.40
CA ALA A 262 11.34 4.64 4.64
C ALA A 262 10.18 5.36 5.34
N LEU A 263 10.47 6.19 6.34
CA LEU A 263 9.47 7.01 7.04
C LEU A 263 8.74 7.95 6.08
N ALA A 264 9.49 8.68 5.23
CA ALA A 264 8.91 9.56 4.21
C ALA A 264 8.02 8.78 3.22
N ALA A 265 8.47 7.60 2.77
CA ALA A 265 7.70 6.75 1.86
C ALA A 265 6.38 6.28 2.48
N VAL A 266 6.40 5.82 3.74
CA VAL A 266 5.18 5.38 4.45
C VAL A 266 4.26 6.56 4.73
N ALA A 267 4.78 7.73 5.09
CA ALA A 267 3.98 8.96 5.19
C ALA A 267 3.28 9.30 3.87
N GLY A 268 3.98 9.11 2.74
CA GLY A 268 3.40 9.25 1.40
C GLY A 268 2.28 8.27 1.12
N LEU A 269 2.41 7.00 1.56
CA LEU A 269 1.35 5.99 1.47
C LEU A 269 0.11 6.37 2.28
N VAL A 270 0.31 6.84 3.51
CA VAL A 270 -0.79 7.30 4.38
C VAL A 270 -1.51 8.49 3.74
N ALA A 271 -0.76 9.48 3.22
CA ALA A 271 -1.34 10.62 2.52
C ALA A 271 -2.14 10.19 1.28
N LEU A 272 -1.63 9.23 0.51
CA LEU A 272 -2.32 8.68 -0.65
C LEU A 272 -3.62 7.98 -0.26
N ARG A 273 -3.58 7.12 0.77
CA ARG A 273 -4.77 6.42 1.30
C ARG A 273 -5.84 7.39 1.78
N ARG A 274 -5.44 8.51 2.35
CA ARG A 274 -6.35 9.55 2.86
C ARG A 274 -6.83 10.52 1.77
N GLY A 275 -6.48 10.29 0.50
CA GLY A 275 -6.87 11.17 -0.60
C GLY A 275 -6.19 12.55 -0.59
N HIS A 276 -5.13 12.71 0.21
CA HIS A 276 -4.37 13.95 0.20
C HIS A 276 -3.49 13.99 -1.05
N ALA A 277 -3.76 14.95 -1.94
CA ALA A 277 -2.82 15.27 -3.01
C ALA A 277 -1.49 15.71 -2.35
N PRO A 278 -0.32 15.33 -2.92
CA PRO A 278 0.94 15.91 -2.47
C PRO A 278 0.81 17.42 -2.65
N SER A 279 0.90 18.15 -1.55
CA SER A 279 1.03 19.61 -1.64
C SER A 279 2.24 19.87 -2.53
N PRO A 280 2.14 20.66 -3.61
CA PRO A 280 3.31 21.03 -4.37
C PRO A 280 4.28 21.61 -3.34
N ALA A 281 5.46 21.00 -3.25
CA ALA A 281 6.50 21.50 -2.36
C ALA A 281 6.65 22.99 -2.65
N ARG A 282 6.15 23.81 -1.74
CA ARG A 282 6.48 25.23 -1.77
C ARG A 282 8.00 25.25 -1.73
N HIS A 283 8.64 25.67 -2.79
CA HIS A 283 10.05 25.99 -2.81
C HIS A 283 10.27 27.18 -1.87
N ALA A 284 10.04 27.00 -0.59
CA ALA A 284 10.73 27.78 0.40
C ALA A 284 12.15 27.21 0.36
N HIS A 285 13.05 27.94 -0.26
CA HIS A 285 14.45 27.83 0.08
C HIS A 285 14.54 28.06 1.59
N SER A 286 14.30 27.02 2.37
CA SER A 286 14.69 26.97 3.77
C SER A 286 16.20 26.84 3.76
N THR A 287 16.86 27.96 3.62
CA THR A 287 18.22 28.13 4.10
C THR A 287 18.17 28.05 5.62
N ASN A 288 18.05 26.85 6.15
CA ASN A 288 18.34 26.59 7.55
C ASN A 288 19.71 25.90 7.59
N PRO A 289 20.79 26.66 7.87
CA PRO A 289 22.07 26.07 8.13
C PRO A 289 22.10 25.65 9.60
N VAL A 290 21.76 24.41 9.90
CA VAL A 290 22.21 23.79 11.13
C VAL A 290 23.56 23.12 10.86
N HIS A 291 24.55 23.96 10.60
CA HIS A 291 25.96 23.65 10.82
C HIS A 291 26.61 24.85 11.49
N PRO A 292 27.50 24.63 12.45
CA PRO A 292 28.15 25.73 13.17
C PRO A 292 28.91 26.62 12.20
N LYS A 293 28.69 27.92 12.32
CA LYS A 293 29.40 28.97 11.58
C LYS A 293 30.90 28.72 11.64
N ARG A 294 31.50 28.26 10.56
CA ARG A 294 32.92 28.39 10.32
C ARG A 294 33.18 29.67 9.49
N ALA A 295 34.18 30.39 9.92
CA ALA A 295 34.54 31.73 9.50
C ALA A 295 34.58 31.98 7.98
N LYS A 296 34.22 33.20 7.58
CA LYS A 296 34.39 33.77 6.25
C LYS A 296 35.85 33.63 5.78
N GLY A 297 36.06 32.96 4.66
CA GLY A 297 37.31 32.89 3.96
C GLY A 297 37.15 32.25 2.60
N ALA A 298 37.32 33.05 1.56
CA ALA A 298 37.59 32.69 0.15
C ALA A 298 36.60 31.79 -0.58
N THR A 299 35.90 32.39 -1.53
CA THR A 299 35.20 31.78 -2.65
C THR A 299 36.18 30.97 -3.51
N GLN A 300 36.33 29.66 -3.26
CA GLN A 300 36.93 28.76 -4.23
C GLN A 300 35.81 28.07 -5.00
N ALA A 301 35.80 28.22 -6.32
CA ALA A 301 34.99 27.47 -7.24
C ALA A 301 35.31 25.99 -7.06
N VAL A 302 34.37 25.22 -6.52
CA VAL A 302 34.49 23.75 -6.40
C VAL A 302 34.36 23.20 -7.80
N THR A 303 35.47 22.85 -8.43
CA THR A 303 35.50 22.02 -9.63
C THR A 303 35.15 20.58 -9.23
N GLY A 304 33.87 20.28 -9.15
CA GLY A 304 33.40 18.94 -8.83
C GLY A 304 33.46 18.00 -10.04
N TYR A 305 33.86 16.75 -9.82
CA TYR A 305 33.79 15.69 -10.82
C TYR A 305 32.34 15.29 -11.07
N VAL A 306 31.93 15.21 -12.33
CA VAL A 306 30.57 14.74 -12.68
C VAL A 306 30.58 13.21 -12.82
N ASN A 307 29.86 12.54 -11.97
CA ASN A 307 29.70 11.07 -12.01
C ASN A 307 29.06 10.65 -13.36
N PRO A 308 29.71 9.82 -14.17
CA PRO A 308 29.24 9.48 -15.51
C PRO A 308 27.94 8.66 -15.51
N VAL A 309 27.64 7.95 -14.44
CA VAL A 309 26.44 7.10 -14.34
C VAL A 309 25.20 7.91 -13.98
N CYS A 310 25.26 8.73 -12.94
CA CYS A 310 24.09 9.44 -12.41
C CYS A 310 24.15 10.97 -12.63
N GLY A 311 25.31 11.50 -13.08
CA GLY A 311 25.52 12.93 -13.31
C GLY A 311 25.56 13.78 -12.03
N ALA A 312 25.70 13.18 -10.86
CA ALA A 312 25.93 13.91 -9.63
C ALA A 312 27.31 14.55 -9.63
N VAL A 313 27.41 15.76 -9.08
CA VAL A 313 28.71 16.41 -8.84
C VAL A 313 29.30 15.78 -7.57
N VAL A 314 30.46 15.16 -7.72
CA VAL A 314 31.18 14.47 -6.65
C VAL A 314 32.48 15.24 -6.37
N ASP A 315 32.72 15.55 -5.11
CA ASP A 315 34.03 16.05 -4.68
C ASP A 315 35.00 14.85 -4.67
N PRO A 316 36.06 14.85 -5.50
CA PRO A 316 37.01 13.75 -5.54
C PRO A 316 37.64 13.40 -4.18
N ALA A 317 37.80 14.38 -3.29
CA ALA A 317 38.35 14.19 -1.95
C ALA A 317 37.35 13.51 -0.99
N ARG A 318 36.06 13.47 -1.34
CA ARG A 318 34.96 12.90 -0.54
C ARG A 318 34.16 11.84 -1.27
N ALA A 319 34.66 11.34 -2.39
CA ALA A 319 34.00 10.29 -3.14
C ALA A 319 33.88 9.01 -2.32
N LEU A 320 32.67 8.43 -2.28
CA LEU A 320 32.43 7.16 -1.57
C LEU A 320 33.07 5.97 -2.29
N SER A 321 33.36 6.10 -3.58
CA SER A 321 34.02 5.07 -4.38
C SER A 321 34.70 5.69 -5.58
N SER A 322 35.80 5.08 -6.04
CA SER A 322 36.53 5.47 -7.25
C SER A 322 37.02 4.25 -8.02
N LEU A 323 37.22 4.41 -9.34
CA LEU A 323 37.75 3.40 -10.23
C LEU A 323 38.70 4.07 -11.22
N THR A 324 39.89 3.52 -11.37
CA THR A 324 40.84 3.98 -12.40
C THR A 324 40.79 3.06 -13.61
N MET A 325 40.46 3.62 -14.77
CA MET A 325 40.40 2.89 -16.04
C MET A 325 41.04 3.75 -17.16
N GLY A 326 41.88 3.15 -17.99
CA GLY A 326 42.54 3.86 -19.07
C GLY A 326 43.40 5.07 -18.61
N GLY A 327 43.96 5.02 -17.41
CA GLY A 327 44.75 6.11 -16.84
C GLY A 327 43.93 7.27 -16.28
N GLN A 328 42.58 7.21 -16.33
CA GLN A 328 41.69 8.22 -15.78
C GLN A 328 40.96 7.66 -14.56
N THR A 329 40.91 8.44 -13.46
CA THR A 329 40.16 8.08 -12.26
C THR A 329 38.76 8.65 -12.32
N HIS A 330 37.77 7.79 -12.20
CA HIS A 330 36.34 8.11 -12.11
C HIS A 330 35.88 8.05 -10.67
N TYR A 331 35.09 9.04 -10.24
CA TYR A 331 34.62 9.15 -8.87
C TYR A 331 33.11 8.97 -8.81
N PHE A 332 32.64 8.20 -7.85
CA PHE A 332 31.24 7.81 -7.72
C PHE A 332 30.66 8.26 -6.40
N CYS A 333 29.41 8.71 -6.43
CA CYS A 333 28.66 9.11 -5.25
C CYS A 333 28.19 7.92 -4.39
N CYS A 334 28.24 6.68 -4.94
CA CYS A 334 27.87 5.47 -4.21
C CYS A 334 28.47 4.24 -4.91
N GLN A 335 28.48 3.11 -4.20
CA GLN A 335 28.99 1.83 -4.73
C GLN A 335 28.17 1.32 -5.92
N GLY A 336 26.84 1.54 -5.93
CA GLY A 336 25.98 1.14 -7.04
C GLY A 336 26.34 1.82 -8.37
N CYS A 337 26.69 3.11 -8.34
CA CYS A 337 27.18 3.80 -9.54
C CYS A 337 28.52 3.24 -10.04
N ARG A 338 29.39 2.82 -9.14
CA ARG A 338 30.64 2.17 -9.52
C ARG A 338 30.38 0.82 -10.17
N THR A 339 29.58 -0.04 -9.57
CA THR A 339 29.23 -1.37 -10.09
C THR A 339 28.57 -1.28 -11.47
N GLU A 340 27.68 -0.31 -11.64
CA GLU A 340 27.00 -0.08 -12.93
C GLU A 340 27.95 0.43 -14.00
N PHE A 341 28.93 1.27 -13.63
CA PHE A 341 30.00 1.72 -14.54
C PHE A 341 30.93 0.57 -14.92
N GLU A 342 31.29 -0.30 -13.96
CA GLU A 342 32.12 -1.49 -14.21
C GLU A 342 31.47 -2.48 -15.18
N ARG A 343 30.12 -2.57 -15.17
CA ARG A 343 29.36 -3.47 -16.06
C ARG A 343 29.42 -3.04 -17.53
N ASP A 344 29.33 -1.73 -17.82
CA ASP A 344 29.38 -1.19 -19.18
C ASP A 344 30.04 0.20 -19.21
N PRO A 345 31.37 0.27 -19.12
CA PRO A 345 32.08 1.55 -19.07
C PRO A 345 31.92 2.40 -20.33
N GLN A 346 31.85 1.76 -21.50
CA GLN A 346 31.80 2.48 -22.79
C GLN A 346 30.51 3.31 -22.91
N LYS A 347 29.40 2.72 -22.56
CA LYS A 347 28.09 3.38 -22.53
C LYS A 347 28.11 4.70 -21.74
N TYR A 348 28.78 4.71 -20.60
CA TYR A 348 28.80 5.87 -19.71
C TYR A 348 29.88 6.90 -20.08
N LEU A 349 30.93 6.48 -20.74
CA LEU A 349 31.95 7.39 -21.27
C LEU A 349 31.44 8.16 -22.49
N GLU A 350 30.67 7.54 -23.38
CA GLU A 350 30.03 8.18 -24.53
C GLU A 350 28.98 9.23 -24.10
N ILE A 351 28.15 8.90 -23.11
CA ILE A 351 27.17 9.83 -22.54
C ILE A 351 27.86 11.02 -21.88
N GLY A 352 28.99 10.81 -21.20
CA GLY A 352 29.79 11.87 -20.59
C GLY A 352 30.47 12.81 -21.60
N ALA A 353 30.81 12.32 -22.77
CA ALA A 353 31.39 13.13 -23.86
C ALA A 353 30.37 14.10 -24.46
N HIS A 354 29.10 13.70 -24.60
CA HIS A 354 28.03 14.57 -25.09
C HIS A 354 27.61 15.65 -24.09
N MET A 355 27.81 15.46 -22.79
CA MET A 355 27.49 16.45 -21.77
C MET A 355 28.55 17.56 -21.60
N ARG A 356 29.71 17.45 -22.23
CA ARG A 356 30.83 18.44 -22.14
C ARG A 356 30.86 19.48 -23.24
N GLN A 357 29.91 19.46 -24.20
CA GLN A 357 29.86 20.52 -25.21
C GLN A 357 29.15 21.77 -24.64
N PRO A 358 29.82 22.93 -24.55
CA PRO A 358 29.16 24.16 -24.19
C PRO A 358 28.24 24.57 -25.35
N THR A 359 26.95 24.72 -25.06
CA THR A 359 26.00 25.35 -26.00
C THR A 359 26.45 26.75 -26.31
N ARG A 360 26.99 26.94 -27.51
CA ARG A 360 27.19 28.26 -28.08
C ARG A 360 25.82 28.90 -28.32
N THR A 361 25.43 29.80 -27.47
CA THR A 361 24.32 30.70 -27.71
C THR A 361 24.83 31.78 -28.68
N THR A 362 24.52 31.66 -29.96
CA THR A 362 24.58 32.82 -30.89
C THR A 362 23.41 33.71 -30.54
N ARG A 363 23.74 34.89 -30.05
CA ARG A 363 22.85 36.07 -30.10
C ARG A 363 22.94 36.65 -31.52
N GLU A 364 21.80 36.72 -32.19
CA GLU A 364 21.42 37.81 -33.08
C GLU A 364 20.11 38.42 -32.60
#